data_bc79304d158ef8f6fa810a45ff8cf3cb
#
_entry.id   bc79304d158ef8f6fa810a45ff8cf3cb
#
_cell.length_a   1.000
_cell.length_b   1.000
_cell.length_c   1.000
_cell.angle_alpha   90.00
_cell.angle_beta   90.00
_cell.angle_gamma   90.00
#
_symmetry.space_group_name_H-M   'P 1'
#
loop_
_entity.id
_entity.type
_entity.pdbx_description
1 polymer ?
#
loop_
_entity_poly.entity_id
_entity_poly.type
_entity_poly.pdbx_seq_one_letter_code
_entity_poly.pdbx_strand_id
1 'polypeptide(L)'
;MVLAGLAFAAPTTWAARNILVFGDSLSAGYGIPQEAAWPSLLAKRLEQKRLDYSVTNASISGETTSGGRTRLAAALDKAQPAVVVIALGANDGLRGLPIKTMRDNLAAMAEAAQKKNARVLIVGQRLPPNYGPYATQFHEAFAAVAKEKKTALVDFLLDGVATRPELFQADNLHPTAEAQPMLLDTVWQGLAPLLK
;
A
#
# COMPACT_ATOMS: atom_id res chain seq x y z
N MET A 1 62.72 -3.42 8.77
CA MET A 1 61.60 -2.64 8.21
C MET A 1 60.39 -3.52 8.17
N VAL A 2 59.43 -3.31 9.09
CA VAL A 2 58.16 -4.06 9.12
C VAL A 2 57.10 -3.18 8.47
N LEU A 3 56.60 -3.57 7.31
CA LEU A 3 55.48 -2.91 6.61
C LEU A 3 54.18 -3.34 7.31
N ALA A 4 53.59 -2.43 8.07
CA ALA A 4 52.26 -2.61 8.59
C ALA A 4 51.26 -2.35 7.46
N GLY A 5 50.59 -3.41 6.98
CA GLY A 5 49.50 -3.32 6.00
C GLY A 5 48.24 -2.77 6.68
N LEU A 6 47.80 -1.58 6.28
CA LEU A 6 46.49 -1.03 6.63
C LEU A 6 45.40 -1.80 5.86
N ALA A 7 44.65 -2.65 6.55
CA ALA A 7 43.46 -3.28 6.02
C ALA A 7 42.32 -2.21 6.00
N PHE A 8 41.97 -1.72 4.83
CA PHE A 8 40.75 -0.94 4.63
C PHE A 8 39.55 -1.90 4.70
N ALA A 9 38.76 -1.80 5.79
CA ALA A 9 37.46 -2.42 5.85
C ALA A 9 36.53 -1.70 4.87
N ALA A 10 36.06 -2.39 3.84
CA ALA A 10 35.05 -1.87 2.94
C ALA A 10 33.76 -1.58 3.74
N PRO A 11 33.09 -0.45 3.53
CA PRO A 11 31.83 -0.17 4.18
C PRO A 11 30.81 -1.25 3.79
N THR A 12 30.25 -1.96 4.75
CA THR A 12 29.10 -2.84 4.54
C THR A 12 27.90 -1.97 4.20
N THR A 13 27.60 -1.79 2.92
CA THR A 13 26.36 -1.19 2.47
C THR A 13 25.24 -2.18 2.80
N TRP A 14 24.51 -1.93 3.87
CA TRP A 14 23.28 -2.66 4.14
C TRP A 14 22.30 -2.30 3.01
N ALA A 15 21.75 -3.33 2.36
CA ALA A 15 20.71 -3.10 1.36
C ALA A 15 19.53 -2.36 2.00
N ALA A 16 19.05 -1.30 1.37
CA ALA A 16 17.91 -0.54 1.86
C ALA A 16 16.72 -1.47 2.12
N ARG A 17 16.05 -1.28 3.25
CA ARG A 17 14.83 -2.05 3.58
C ARG A 17 13.74 -1.70 2.59
N ASN A 18 13.02 -2.69 2.08
CA ASN A 18 12.03 -2.47 1.03
C ASN A 18 10.61 -2.33 1.59
N ILE A 19 9.84 -1.42 1.01
CA ILE A 19 8.39 -1.26 1.19
C ILE A 19 7.72 -1.79 -0.08
N LEU A 20 6.92 -2.85 0.06
CA LEU A 20 6.10 -3.36 -1.03
C LEU A 20 4.73 -2.69 -0.99
N VAL A 21 4.41 -1.89 -2.01
CA VAL A 21 3.04 -1.40 -2.26
C VAL A 21 2.33 -2.44 -3.12
N PHE A 22 1.22 -2.96 -2.60
CA PHE A 22 0.47 -4.04 -3.19
C PHE A 22 -1.00 -3.65 -3.28
N GLY A 23 -1.40 -3.09 -4.42
CA GLY A 23 -2.69 -2.44 -4.61
C GLY A 23 -3.26 -2.64 -6.01
N ASP A 24 -4.25 -1.83 -6.29
CA ASP A 24 -4.96 -1.77 -7.57
C ASP A 24 -4.61 -0.49 -8.36
N SER A 25 -5.53 0.00 -9.19
CA SER A 25 -5.35 1.21 -10.04
C SER A 25 -5.05 2.48 -9.23
N LEU A 26 -5.58 2.60 -8.01
CA LEU A 26 -5.37 3.76 -7.14
C LEU A 26 -3.91 3.88 -6.68
N SER A 27 -3.19 2.76 -6.66
CA SER A 27 -1.77 2.70 -6.30
C SER A 27 -0.86 2.48 -7.52
N ALA A 28 -1.40 1.95 -8.63
CA ALA A 28 -0.65 1.77 -9.87
C ALA A 28 -0.42 3.07 -10.63
N GLY A 29 -1.13 4.17 -10.29
CA GLY A 29 -1.04 5.44 -11.03
C GLY A 29 -1.77 5.36 -12.37
N TYR A 30 -2.98 4.75 -12.38
CA TYR A 30 -3.78 4.66 -13.61
C TYR A 30 -4.12 6.04 -14.17
N GLY A 31 -3.85 6.22 -15.46
CA GLY A 31 -4.19 7.44 -16.20
C GLY A 31 -3.31 8.67 -15.91
N ILE A 32 -2.28 8.53 -15.09
CA ILE A 32 -1.34 9.61 -14.74
C ILE A 32 0.12 9.16 -14.97
N PRO A 33 1.08 10.12 -15.08
CA PRO A 33 2.50 9.78 -15.12
C PRO A 33 2.94 9.01 -13.88
N GLN A 34 3.73 7.95 -14.05
CA GLN A 34 4.16 7.07 -12.94
C GLN A 34 4.92 7.82 -11.84
N GLU A 35 5.71 8.83 -12.21
CA GLU A 35 6.45 9.67 -11.26
C GLU A 35 5.55 10.56 -10.40
N ALA A 36 4.30 10.78 -10.81
CA ALA A 36 3.29 11.52 -10.06
C ALA A 36 2.49 10.63 -9.09
N ALA A 37 2.47 9.31 -9.32
CA ALA A 37 1.73 8.38 -8.47
C ALA A 37 2.25 8.38 -7.02
N TRP A 38 1.35 8.25 -6.03
CA TRP A 38 1.71 8.32 -4.61
C TRP A 38 2.83 7.36 -4.18
N PRO A 39 2.99 6.12 -4.75
CA PRO A 39 4.12 5.27 -4.39
C PRO A 39 5.47 5.84 -4.85
N SER A 40 5.51 6.54 -5.99
CA SER A 40 6.72 7.22 -6.47
C SER A 40 7.02 8.46 -5.63
N LEU A 41 6.00 9.19 -5.21
CA LEU A 41 6.14 10.30 -4.26
C LEU A 41 6.59 9.81 -2.88
N LEU A 42 6.17 8.60 -2.46
CA LEU A 42 6.66 7.97 -1.23
C LEU A 42 8.17 7.73 -1.30
N ALA A 43 8.68 7.20 -2.41
CA ALA A 43 10.12 7.00 -2.58
C ALA A 43 10.90 8.31 -2.43
N LYS A 44 10.43 9.40 -3.06
CA LYS A 44 11.02 10.74 -2.92
C LYS A 44 10.96 11.25 -1.46
N ARG A 45 9.84 11.02 -0.75
CA ARG A 45 9.69 11.42 0.66
C ARG A 45 10.65 10.68 1.58
N LEU A 46 10.85 9.38 1.36
CA LEU A 46 11.81 8.57 2.12
C LEU A 46 13.23 9.09 1.95
N GLU A 47 13.64 9.40 0.73
CA GLU A 47 14.94 10.00 0.41
C GLU A 47 15.11 11.36 1.10
N GLN A 48 14.16 12.28 0.96
CA GLN A 48 14.17 13.59 1.61
C GLN A 48 14.29 13.50 3.13
N LYS A 49 13.65 12.49 3.74
CA LYS A 49 13.72 12.23 5.18
C LYS A 49 14.94 11.41 5.60
N ARG A 50 15.79 11.02 4.65
CA ARG A 50 16.99 10.17 4.87
C ARG A 50 16.65 8.86 5.58
N LEU A 51 15.50 8.27 5.25
CA LEU A 51 15.09 6.96 5.72
C LEU A 51 15.60 5.89 4.75
N ASP A 52 16.35 4.93 5.28
CA ASP A 52 16.94 3.83 4.49
C ASP A 52 15.88 2.79 4.09
N TYR A 53 14.99 3.21 3.17
CA TYR A 53 13.95 2.38 2.59
C TYR A 53 13.84 2.64 1.08
N SER A 54 13.65 1.57 0.32
CA SER A 54 13.22 1.61 -1.08
C SER A 54 11.73 1.29 -1.20
N VAL A 55 11.12 1.59 -2.34
CA VAL A 55 9.72 1.28 -2.64
C VAL A 55 9.63 0.40 -3.88
N THR A 56 8.97 -0.74 -3.74
CA THR A 56 8.56 -1.58 -4.87
C THR A 56 7.05 -1.47 -5.02
N ASN A 57 6.59 -0.88 -6.13
CA ASN A 57 5.16 -0.85 -6.45
C ASN A 57 4.81 -2.07 -7.32
N ALA A 58 4.05 -3.00 -6.75
CA ALA A 58 3.53 -4.18 -7.43
C ALA A 58 2.00 -4.13 -7.61
N SER A 59 1.43 -2.92 -7.67
CA SER A 59 0.01 -2.70 -7.88
C SER A 59 -0.40 -2.98 -9.32
N ILE A 60 -1.59 -3.52 -9.53
CA ILE A 60 -2.15 -3.85 -10.85
C ILE A 60 -3.55 -3.27 -10.96
N SER A 61 -3.80 -2.45 -12.00
CA SER A 61 -5.12 -1.87 -12.25
C SER A 61 -6.20 -2.94 -12.42
N GLY A 62 -7.35 -2.73 -11.77
CA GLY A 62 -8.48 -3.68 -11.80
C GLY A 62 -8.34 -4.88 -10.87
N GLU A 63 -7.26 -4.97 -10.08
CA GLU A 63 -7.00 -6.08 -9.17
C GLU A 63 -8.04 -6.16 -8.05
N THR A 64 -8.50 -7.39 -7.77
CA THR A 64 -9.33 -7.71 -6.62
C THR A 64 -8.50 -8.35 -5.49
N THR A 65 -9.10 -8.47 -4.31
CA THR A 65 -8.42 -9.19 -3.22
C THR A 65 -8.15 -10.65 -3.56
N SER A 66 -8.97 -11.29 -4.40
CA SER A 66 -8.76 -12.67 -4.84
C SER A 66 -7.53 -12.81 -5.74
N GLY A 67 -7.40 -11.94 -6.74
CA GLY A 67 -6.21 -11.91 -7.60
C GLY A 67 -4.95 -11.56 -6.81
N GLY A 68 -5.05 -10.54 -5.94
CA GLY A 68 -3.97 -10.16 -5.03
C GLY A 68 -3.48 -11.32 -4.17
N ARG A 69 -4.40 -12.06 -3.53
CA ARG A 69 -4.06 -13.24 -2.73
C ARG A 69 -3.27 -14.29 -3.52
N THR A 70 -3.64 -14.51 -4.78
CA THR A 70 -2.98 -15.51 -5.65
C THR A 70 -1.53 -15.13 -5.96
N ARG A 71 -1.24 -13.85 -6.22
CA ARG A 71 0.09 -13.41 -6.66
C ARG A 71 1.00 -12.89 -5.55
N LEU A 72 0.49 -12.70 -4.32
CA LEU A 72 1.25 -12.07 -3.25
C LEU A 72 2.52 -12.85 -2.88
N ALA A 73 2.46 -14.18 -2.84
CA ALA A 73 3.61 -15.00 -2.47
C ALA A 73 4.84 -14.70 -3.36
N ALA A 74 4.65 -14.68 -4.68
CA ALA A 74 5.71 -14.34 -5.63
C ALA A 74 6.22 -12.89 -5.45
N ALA A 75 5.32 -11.94 -5.15
CA ALA A 75 5.71 -10.56 -4.89
C ALA A 75 6.54 -10.41 -3.60
N LEU A 76 6.18 -11.13 -2.53
CA LEU A 76 6.94 -11.18 -1.28
C LEU A 76 8.33 -11.79 -1.48
N ASP A 77 8.41 -12.90 -2.22
CA ASP A 77 9.69 -13.58 -2.48
C ASP A 77 10.64 -12.71 -3.32
N LYS A 78 10.10 -11.98 -4.30
CA LYS A 78 10.89 -11.07 -5.14
C LYS A 78 11.34 -9.81 -4.39
N ALA A 79 10.42 -9.20 -3.63
CA ALA A 79 10.65 -7.90 -3.00
C ALA A 79 11.34 -7.99 -1.64
N GLN A 80 11.26 -9.13 -0.92
CA GLN A 80 11.79 -9.31 0.44
C GLN A 80 11.48 -8.11 1.37
N PRO A 81 10.21 -7.68 1.48
CA PRO A 81 9.88 -6.40 2.08
C PRO A 81 9.98 -6.41 3.61
N ALA A 82 10.45 -5.31 4.18
CA ALA A 82 10.33 -5.03 5.61
C ALA A 82 8.93 -4.52 6.00
N VAL A 83 8.22 -3.92 5.02
CA VAL A 83 6.85 -3.42 5.19
C VAL A 83 6.05 -3.75 3.93
N VAL A 84 4.81 -4.22 4.11
CA VAL A 84 3.83 -4.40 3.02
C VAL A 84 2.66 -3.46 3.24
N VAL A 85 2.35 -2.65 2.24
CA VAL A 85 1.15 -1.81 2.17
C VAL A 85 0.13 -2.53 1.30
N ILE A 86 -0.93 -3.07 1.90
CA ILE A 86 -2.03 -3.73 1.19
C ILE A 86 -3.13 -2.71 0.92
N ALA A 87 -3.25 -2.24 -0.32
CA ALA A 87 -4.21 -1.24 -0.78
C ALA A 87 -5.15 -1.87 -1.84
N LEU A 88 -5.87 -2.92 -1.44
CA LEU A 88 -6.79 -3.70 -2.26
C LEU A 88 -8.18 -3.74 -1.63
N GLY A 89 -9.18 -4.01 -2.45
CA GLY A 89 -10.57 -4.18 -2.06
C GLY A 89 -11.54 -3.23 -2.77
N ALA A 90 -11.05 -2.11 -3.33
CA ALA A 90 -11.91 -1.18 -4.07
C ALA A 90 -12.68 -1.89 -5.19
N ASN A 91 -12.01 -2.72 -5.99
CA ASN A 91 -12.63 -3.49 -7.07
C ASN A 91 -13.60 -4.57 -6.58
N ASP A 92 -13.35 -5.15 -5.40
CA ASP A 92 -14.30 -6.07 -4.77
C ASP A 92 -15.59 -5.32 -4.42
N GLY A 93 -15.47 -4.17 -3.77
CA GLY A 93 -16.60 -3.34 -3.37
C GLY A 93 -17.41 -2.82 -4.55
N LEU A 94 -16.75 -2.21 -5.55
CA LEU A 94 -17.40 -1.66 -6.75
C LEU A 94 -18.17 -2.72 -7.55
N ARG A 95 -17.71 -3.97 -7.52
CA ARG A 95 -18.37 -5.11 -8.18
C ARG A 95 -19.39 -5.83 -7.30
N GLY A 96 -19.63 -5.37 -6.07
CA GLY A 96 -20.56 -6.00 -5.14
C GLY A 96 -20.17 -7.42 -4.74
N LEU A 97 -18.86 -7.74 -4.71
CA LEU A 97 -18.41 -9.09 -4.35
C LEU A 97 -18.65 -9.37 -2.86
N PRO A 98 -18.74 -10.66 -2.44
CA PRO A 98 -19.01 -11.00 -1.05
C PRO A 98 -17.96 -10.44 -0.09
N ILE A 99 -18.38 -9.63 0.87
CA ILE A 99 -17.51 -8.98 1.87
C ILE A 99 -16.71 -10.03 2.66
N LYS A 100 -17.33 -11.17 2.98
CA LYS A 100 -16.64 -12.27 3.65
C LYS A 100 -15.41 -12.74 2.87
N THR A 101 -15.53 -12.91 1.55
CA THR A 101 -14.42 -13.32 0.69
C THR A 101 -13.31 -12.28 0.69
N MET A 102 -13.65 -11.00 0.56
CA MET A 102 -12.69 -9.90 0.63
C MET A 102 -11.94 -9.90 1.98
N ARG A 103 -12.65 -10.04 3.10
CA ARG A 103 -12.04 -10.13 4.44
C ARG A 103 -11.07 -11.30 4.56
N ASP A 104 -11.50 -12.50 4.13
CA ASP A 104 -10.68 -13.71 4.20
C ASP A 104 -9.40 -13.55 3.36
N ASN A 105 -9.49 -12.90 2.20
CA ASN A 105 -8.35 -12.63 1.33
C ASN A 105 -7.39 -11.60 1.96
N LEU A 106 -7.90 -10.48 2.48
CA LEU A 106 -7.08 -9.47 3.16
C LEU A 106 -6.38 -10.06 4.38
N ALA A 107 -7.10 -10.86 5.19
CA ALA A 107 -6.54 -11.54 6.36
C ALA A 107 -5.42 -12.52 5.96
N ALA A 108 -5.64 -13.32 4.92
CA ALA A 108 -4.64 -14.27 4.41
C ALA A 108 -3.40 -13.55 3.86
N MET A 109 -3.58 -12.43 3.16
CA MET A 109 -2.47 -11.62 2.65
C MET A 109 -1.65 -10.99 3.79
N ALA A 110 -2.31 -10.45 4.81
CA ALA A 110 -1.65 -9.90 5.98
C ALA A 110 -0.82 -10.98 6.71
N GLU A 111 -1.41 -12.15 6.90
CA GLU A 111 -0.72 -13.29 7.53
C GLU A 111 0.48 -13.77 6.71
N ALA A 112 0.36 -13.85 5.39
CA ALA A 112 1.46 -14.26 4.52
C ALA A 112 2.65 -13.28 4.60
N ALA A 113 2.37 -11.97 4.64
CA ALA A 113 3.39 -10.94 4.81
C ALA A 113 4.06 -11.03 6.20
N GLN A 114 3.27 -11.22 7.27
CA GLN A 114 3.78 -11.37 8.64
C GLN A 114 4.65 -12.62 8.80
N LYS A 115 4.32 -13.75 8.14
CA LYS A 115 5.15 -14.96 8.11
C LYS A 115 6.53 -14.74 7.47
N LYS A 116 6.66 -13.70 6.63
CA LYS A 116 7.94 -13.24 6.07
C LYS A 116 8.61 -12.13 6.93
N ASN A 117 8.15 -11.94 8.18
CA ASN A 117 8.60 -10.90 9.10
C ASN A 117 8.37 -9.47 8.62
N ALA A 118 7.51 -9.25 7.63
CA ALA A 118 7.14 -7.92 7.20
C ALA A 118 6.07 -7.30 8.13
N ARG A 119 6.20 -6.02 8.42
CA ARG A 119 5.14 -5.23 9.04
C ARG A 119 4.07 -4.94 7.99
N VAL A 120 2.82 -4.90 8.39
CA VAL A 120 1.70 -4.74 7.46
C VAL A 120 0.93 -3.48 7.76
N LEU A 121 0.66 -2.70 6.70
CA LEU A 121 -0.32 -1.61 6.68
C LEU A 121 -1.47 -2.02 5.77
N ILE A 122 -2.68 -2.08 6.30
CA ILE A 122 -3.91 -2.18 5.51
C ILE A 122 -4.41 -0.77 5.21
N VAL A 123 -4.74 -0.51 3.94
CA VAL A 123 -5.32 0.77 3.50
C VAL A 123 -6.77 0.55 3.15
N GLY A 124 -7.65 1.10 3.99
CA GLY A 124 -9.11 0.99 3.86
C GLY A 124 -9.66 1.77 2.67
N GLN A 125 -10.85 1.33 2.26
CA GLN A 125 -11.60 1.91 1.16
C GLN A 125 -13.04 2.20 1.60
N ARG A 126 -13.69 3.15 0.93
CA ARG A 126 -15.12 3.44 1.13
C ARG A 126 -15.84 3.42 -0.21
N LEU A 127 -17.08 3.01 -0.20
CA LEU A 127 -17.97 3.08 -1.35
C LEU A 127 -18.91 4.27 -1.23
N PRO A 128 -19.42 4.77 -2.35
CA PRO A 128 -20.45 5.79 -2.33
C PRO A 128 -21.69 5.37 -1.52
N PRO A 129 -22.40 6.31 -0.87
CA PRO A 129 -23.54 5.98 0.00
C PRO A 129 -24.69 5.23 -0.68
N ASN A 130 -24.83 5.35 -2.00
CA ASN A 130 -25.85 4.65 -2.79
C ASN A 130 -25.70 3.12 -2.81
N TYR A 131 -24.58 2.58 -2.31
CA TYR A 131 -24.44 1.14 -2.06
C TYR A 131 -25.17 0.68 -0.77
N GLY A 132 -25.78 1.60 -0.01
CA GLY A 132 -26.59 1.30 1.15
C GLY A 132 -25.83 0.52 2.25
N PRO A 133 -26.48 -0.46 2.93
CA PRO A 133 -25.85 -1.20 4.02
C PRO A 133 -24.57 -1.94 3.62
N TYR A 134 -24.44 -2.32 2.35
CA TYR A 134 -23.22 -2.95 1.84
C TYR A 134 -22.01 -2.02 1.97
N ALA A 135 -22.16 -0.70 1.70
CA ALA A 135 -21.05 0.26 1.84
C ALA A 135 -20.52 0.32 3.29
N THR A 136 -21.41 0.30 4.27
CA THR A 136 -21.02 0.30 5.69
C THR A 136 -20.25 -0.98 6.05
N GLN A 137 -20.82 -2.14 5.74
CA GLN A 137 -20.18 -3.43 6.01
C GLN A 137 -18.83 -3.59 5.28
N PHE A 138 -18.75 -3.07 4.03
CA PHE A 138 -17.53 -3.05 3.24
C PHE A 138 -16.43 -2.25 3.95
N HIS A 139 -16.73 -1.04 4.39
CA HIS A 139 -15.76 -0.18 5.07
C HIS A 139 -15.31 -0.79 6.42
N GLU A 140 -16.25 -1.26 7.23
CA GLU A 140 -15.95 -1.88 8.54
C GLU A 140 -15.06 -3.13 8.42
N ALA A 141 -15.11 -3.81 7.28
CA ALA A 141 -14.33 -5.03 7.04
C ALA A 141 -12.82 -4.80 7.16
N PHE A 142 -12.32 -3.64 6.73
CA PHE A 142 -10.89 -3.31 6.81
C PHE A 142 -10.42 -3.17 8.26
N ALA A 143 -11.18 -2.46 9.09
CA ALA A 143 -10.88 -2.30 10.51
C ALA A 143 -10.97 -3.64 11.26
N ALA A 144 -11.94 -4.48 10.91
CA ALA A 144 -12.08 -5.82 11.49
C ALA A 144 -10.86 -6.69 11.19
N VAL A 145 -10.38 -6.70 9.93
CA VAL A 145 -9.16 -7.45 9.55
C VAL A 145 -7.92 -6.89 10.22
N ALA A 146 -7.76 -5.56 10.24
CA ALA A 146 -6.60 -4.93 10.87
C ALA A 146 -6.52 -5.26 12.36
N LYS A 147 -7.66 -5.24 13.07
CA LYS A 147 -7.74 -5.64 14.48
C LYS A 147 -7.41 -7.13 14.67
N GLU A 148 -8.00 -8.02 13.86
CA GLU A 148 -7.78 -9.46 13.93
C GLU A 148 -6.31 -9.83 13.71
N LYS A 149 -5.69 -9.26 12.68
CA LYS A 149 -4.30 -9.56 12.29
C LYS A 149 -3.27 -8.65 12.97
N LYS A 150 -3.70 -7.74 13.85
CA LYS A 150 -2.84 -6.79 14.58
C LYS A 150 -1.92 -5.99 13.64
N THR A 151 -2.49 -5.50 12.53
CA THR A 151 -1.80 -4.66 11.56
C THR A 151 -2.06 -3.19 11.80
N ALA A 152 -1.25 -2.32 11.22
CA ALA A 152 -1.61 -0.91 11.09
C ALA A 152 -2.76 -0.75 10.08
N LEU A 153 -3.51 0.34 10.22
CA LEU A 153 -4.64 0.69 9.35
C LEU A 153 -4.59 2.16 8.99
N VAL A 154 -4.81 2.46 7.72
CA VAL A 154 -5.32 3.74 7.23
C VAL A 154 -6.80 3.54 6.96
N ASP A 155 -7.65 4.34 7.58
CA ASP A 155 -9.11 4.14 7.53
C ASP A 155 -9.68 4.29 6.11
N PHE A 156 -9.23 5.32 5.37
CA PHE A 156 -9.70 5.59 4.01
C PHE A 156 -8.62 6.25 3.16
N LEU A 157 -8.23 5.60 2.04
CA LEU A 157 -7.19 6.11 1.13
C LEU A 157 -7.50 7.51 0.57
N LEU A 158 -8.76 7.73 0.18
CA LEU A 158 -9.20 8.96 -0.47
C LEU A 158 -9.73 10.00 0.53
N ASP A 159 -9.32 9.92 1.80
CA ASP A 159 -9.70 10.91 2.79
C ASP A 159 -9.24 12.32 2.37
N GLY A 160 -10.14 13.30 2.48
CA GLY A 160 -9.92 14.67 1.98
C GLY A 160 -9.94 14.82 0.45
N VAL A 161 -10.00 13.74 -0.32
CA VAL A 161 -10.06 13.75 -1.80
C VAL A 161 -11.45 13.40 -2.29
N ALA A 162 -12.13 12.42 -1.68
CA ALA A 162 -13.38 11.82 -2.18
C ALA A 162 -14.55 12.80 -2.39
N THR A 163 -14.54 13.96 -1.72
CA THR A 163 -15.57 15.00 -1.83
C THR A 163 -15.21 16.13 -2.79
N ARG A 164 -14.12 16.00 -3.53
CA ARG A 164 -13.52 17.03 -4.39
C ARG A 164 -13.48 16.55 -5.83
N PRO A 165 -14.58 16.76 -6.63
CA PRO A 165 -14.66 16.28 -8.01
C PRO A 165 -13.51 16.71 -8.90
N GLU A 166 -12.94 17.90 -8.67
CA GLU A 166 -11.79 18.43 -9.42
C GLU A 166 -10.50 17.62 -9.24
N LEU A 167 -10.43 16.76 -8.24
CA LEU A 167 -9.29 15.87 -7.98
C LEU A 167 -9.44 14.48 -8.63
N PHE A 168 -10.51 14.28 -9.43
CA PHE A 168 -10.73 13.05 -10.18
C PHE A 168 -10.57 13.26 -11.68
N GLN A 169 -10.16 12.20 -12.35
CA GLN A 169 -10.13 12.12 -13.81
C GLN A 169 -11.56 12.12 -14.38
N ALA A 170 -11.70 12.19 -15.69
CA ALA A 170 -13.02 12.25 -16.36
C ALA A 170 -13.93 11.05 -16.05
N ASP A 171 -13.38 9.95 -15.56
CA ASP A 171 -14.13 8.76 -15.14
C ASP A 171 -14.78 8.90 -13.74
N ASN A 172 -14.49 9.97 -13.00
CA ASN A 172 -14.97 10.23 -11.64
C ASN A 172 -14.62 9.11 -10.64
N LEU A 173 -13.62 8.31 -10.93
CA LEU A 173 -13.18 7.18 -10.12
C LEU A 173 -11.70 7.28 -9.74
N HIS A 174 -10.83 7.61 -10.68
CA HIS A 174 -9.40 7.66 -10.47
C HIS A 174 -8.93 9.07 -10.14
N PRO A 175 -8.16 9.26 -9.06
CA PRO A 175 -7.58 10.56 -8.70
C PRO A 175 -6.63 11.10 -9.78
N THR A 176 -6.59 12.41 -9.93
CA THR A 176 -5.63 13.11 -10.79
C THR A 176 -4.22 13.09 -10.20
N ALA A 177 -3.24 13.61 -10.95
CA ALA A 177 -1.87 13.79 -10.46
C ALA A 177 -1.81 14.77 -9.26
N GLU A 178 -2.65 15.80 -9.27
CA GLU A 178 -2.75 16.81 -8.21
C GLU A 178 -3.25 16.22 -6.88
N ALA A 179 -4.03 15.15 -6.92
CA ALA A 179 -4.52 14.47 -5.73
C ALA A 179 -3.46 13.58 -5.05
N GLN A 180 -2.44 13.14 -5.78
CA GLN A 180 -1.50 12.10 -5.30
C GLN A 180 -0.71 12.50 -4.05
N PRO A 181 -0.28 13.76 -3.85
CA PRO A 181 0.35 14.17 -2.60
C PRO A 181 -0.58 13.97 -1.38
N MET A 182 -1.89 14.18 -1.53
CA MET A 182 -2.87 13.97 -0.46
C MET A 182 -3.04 12.47 -0.14
N LEU A 183 -3.08 11.61 -1.17
CA LEU A 183 -3.07 10.15 -0.97
C LEU A 183 -1.82 9.70 -0.22
N LEU A 184 -0.66 10.24 -0.60
CA LEU A 184 0.60 9.97 0.11
C LEU A 184 0.52 10.43 1.57
N ASP A 185 -0.01 11.61 1.86
CA ASP A 185 -0.13 12.11 3.24
C ASP A 185 -1.05 11.20 4.07
N THR A 186 -2.15 10.75 3.50
CA THR A 186 -3.06 9.79 4.13
C THR A 186 -2.36 8.46 4.43
N VAL A 187 -1.66 7.87 3.45
CA VAL A 187 -0.90 6.63 3.65
C VAL A 187 0.23 6.82 4.66
N TRP A 188 0.89 7.97 4.63
CA TRP A 188 2.01 8.28 5.53
C TRP A 188 1.63 8.24 7.00
N GLN A 189 0.41 8.62 7.37
CA GLN A 189 -0.08 8.57 8.76
C GLN A 189 0.01 7.16 9.35
N GLY A 190 -0.37 6.14 8.57
CA GLY A 190 -0.28 4.73 9.01
C GLY A 190 1.08 4.10 8.78
N LEU A 191 1.83 4.56 7.77
CA LEU A 191 3.11 3.98 7.37
C LEU A 191 4.28 4.45 8.25
N ALA A 192 4.36 5.75 8.55
CA ALA A 192 5.52 6.32 9.26
C ALA A 192 5.84 5.62 10.60
N PRO A 193 4.86 5.23 11.45
CA PRO A 193 5.13 4.49 12.68
C PRO A 193 5.75 3.11 12.44
N LEU A 194 5.62 2.56 11.23
CA LEU A 194 6.18 1.27 10.85
C LEU A 194 7.63 1.38 10.34
N LEU A 195 8.14 2.59 10.12
CA LEU A 195 9.50 2.82 9.63
C LEU A 195 10.45 3.03 10.81
N LYS A 196 11.13 1.96 11.22
CA LYS A 196 12.08 1.98 12.35
C LYS A 196 13.43 1.47 11.91
#